data_37e4523d6e98c6fca2057bacc243ac96
#
_entry.id   37e4523d6e98c6fca2057bacc243ac96
#
_cell.length_a   1.000
_cell.length_b   1.000
_cell.length_c   1.000
_cell.angle_alpha   90.00
_cell.angle_beta   90.00
_cell.angle_gamma   90.00
#
_symmetry.space_group_name_H-M   'P 1'
#
loop_
_entity.id
_entity.type
_entity.pdbx_description
1 polymer ?
#
loop_
_entity_poly.entity_id
_entity_poly.type
_entity_poly.pdbx_seq_one_letter_code
_entity_poly.pdbx_strand_id
1 'polypeptide(L)'
;MALFGLSQLNLELSSYCDKNTLCFMCGHQDPKIFPFLKFGHMNFDLLCCVVDQLPKGIIVSLHRDGDPLVYPKLHEALVKLRNFIVSIVTHGEALGKRAHEIIGCATTVTVSVISKDPDRELQLAAIKQFLVAKGDQPPQLQLKFVGEITNEQEYIDLGVPIINRVLHVKPGNYRYIKRDPIVPEVRVCLDFLSHPTVDWQGRLFVCNRLDAEDK
;
A
#
# COMPACT_ATOMS: atom_id res chain seq x y z
N MET A 1 13.51 -7.42 23.64
CA MET A 1 14.01 -6.05 23.34
C MET A 1 12.81 -5.23 22.90
N ALA A 2 12.41 -4.20 23.66
CA ALA A 2 11.26 -3.40 23.28
C ALA A 2 11.66 -2.52 22.08
N LEU A 3 10.90 -2.58 21.00
CA LEU A 3 11.07 -1.72 19.83
C LEU A 3 10.54 -0.31 20.17
N PHE A 4 11.31 0.44 20.94
CA PHE A 4 10.97 1.81 21.30
C PHE A 4 10.97 2.69 20.02
N GLY A 5 9.87 3.42 19.83
CA GLY A 5 9.71 4.34 18.69
C GLY A 5 9.05 3.75 17.44
N LEU A 6 8.74 2.44 17.42
CA LEU A 6 7.96 1.87 16.31
C LEU A 6 6.52 2.36 16.37
N SER A 7 6.12 3.17 15.41
CA SER A 7 4.75 3.68 15.30
C SER A 7 3.96 2.99 14.18
N GLN A 8 4.66 2.51 13.17
CA GLN A 8 4.08 1.81 12.03
C GLN A 8 5.00 0.70 11.54
N LEU A 9 4.42 -0.39 11.07
CA LEU A 9 5.08 -1.40 10.25
C LEU A 9 4.43 -1.44 8.88
N ASN A 10 5.23 -1.36 7.82
CA ASN A 10 4.77 -1.73 6.48
C ASN A 10 4.98 -3.24 6.31
N LEU A 11 3.92 -3.97 5.98
CA LEU A 11 3.94 -5.42 5.86
C LEU A 11 3.49 -5.82 4.46
N GLU A 12 4.37 -6.46 3.71
CA GLU A 12 4.07 -6.94 2.38
C GLU A 12 3.53 -8.37 2.44
N LEU A 13 2.23 -8.53 2.31
CA LEU A 13 1.60 -9.85 2.24
C LEU A 13 1.84 -10.55 0.91
N SER A 14 1.97 -9.77 -0.16
CA SER A 14 2.20 -10.25 -1.52
C SER A 14 3.00 -9.24 -2.32
N SER A 15 3.97 -9.70 -3.07
CA SER A 15 4.67 -8.91 -4.09
C SER A 15 4.03 -9.04 -5.48
N TYR A 16 3.00 -9.87 -5.63
CA TYR A 16 2.18 -9.90 -6.84
C TYR A 16 1.22 -8.71 -6.89
N CYS A 17 0.92 -8.27 -8.11
CA CYS A 17 -0.13 -7.31 -8.41
C CYS A 17 -0.93 -7.87 -9.57
N ASP A 18 -2.26 -7.87 -9.47
CA ASP A 18 -3.18 -8.38 -10.49
C ASP A 18 -3.61 -7.30 -11.51
N LYS A 19 -3.01 -6.11 -11.42
CA LYS A 19 -3.28 -5.04 -12.36
C LYS A 19 -2.76 -5.40 -13.76
N ASN A 20 -3.65 -5.38 -14.76
CA ASN A 20 -3.31 -5.72 -16.15
C ASN A 20 -2.31 -4.74 -16.75
N THR A 21 -2.46 -3.45 -16.41
CA THR A 21 -1.57 -2.40 -16.87
C THR A 21 -0.78 -1.86 -15.67
N LEU A 22 0.51 -2.07 -15.69
CA LEU A 22 1.38 -1.63 -14.60
C LEU A 22 1.41 -0.10 -14.48
N CYS A 23 1.47 0.39 -13.26
CA CYS A 23 1.54 1.81 -12.97
C CYS A 23 2.85 2.42 -13.49
N PHE A 24 2.79 3.60 -14.09
CA PHE A 24 3.97 4.25 -14.73
C PHE A 24 5.16 4.46 -13.80
N MET A 25 4.93 4.48 -12.49
CA MET A 25 5.97 4.67 -11.47
C MET A 25 6.32 3.37 -10.73
N CYS A 26 5.78 2.22 -11.16
CA CYS A 26 5.98 0.95 -10.49
C CYS A 26 7.35 0.35 -10.84
N GLY A 27 8.07 -0.15 -9.84
CA GLY A 27 9.32 -0.88 -10.04
C GLY A 27 9.15 -2.13 -10.92
N HIS A 28 7.95 -2.70 -11.01
CA HIS A 28 7.65 -3.82 -11.91
C HIS A 28 7.77 -3.45 -13.41
N GLN A 29 7.74 -2.15 -13.75
CA GLN A 29 7.98 -1.69 -15.13
C GLN A 29 9.42 -1.26 -15.39
N ASP A 30 10.22 -1.06 -14.36
CA ASP A 30 11.60 -0.60 -14.56
C ASP A 30 12.48 -1.79 -14.99
N PRO A 31 13.04 -1.76 -16.23
CA PRO A 31 13.88 -2.84 -16.74
C PRO A 31 15.17 -3.05 -15.93
N LYS A 32 15.55 -2.08 -15.11
CA LYS A 32 16.72 -2.18 -14.24
C LYS A 32 16.38 -2.87 -12.92
N ILE A 33 15.15 -2.73 -12.46
CA ILE A 33 14.68 -3.27 -11.16
C ILE A 33 14.01 -4.63 -11.36
N PHE A 34 13.18 -4.76 -12.39
CA PHE A 34 12.38 -5.96 -12.65
C PHE A 34 13.15 -7.29 -12.59
N PRO A 35 14.39 -7.42 -13.15
CA PRO A 35 15.14 -8.67 -13.09
C PRO A 35 15.51 -9.12 -11.68
N PHE A 36 15.51 -8.22 -10.70
CA PHE A 36 15.88 -8.50 -9.31
C PHE A 36 14.66 -8.67 -8.39
N LEU A 37 13.46 -8.35 -8.89
CA LEU A 37 12.24 -8.55 -8.15
C LEU A 37 11.96 -10.05 -8.00
N LYS A 38 11.66 -10.46 -6.78
CA LYS A 38 11.17 -11.80 -6.48
C LYS A 38 9.70 -11.70 -6.12
N PHE A 39 8.91 -12.54 -6.76
CA PHE A 39 7.46 -12.55 -6.57
C PHE A 39 7.03 -13.71 -5.69
N GLY A 40 6.11 -13.45 -4.78
CA GLY A 40 5.55 -14.46 -3.89
C GLY A 40 4.52 -13.90 -2.93
N HIS A 41 3.97 -14.81 -2.14
CA HIS A 41 3.09 -14.50 -1.03
C HIS A 41 3.80 -14.82 0.29
N MET A 42 3.56 -14.01 1.31
CA MET A 42 4.06 -14.29 2.65
C MET A 42 3.45 -15.60 3.16
N ASN A 43 4.31 -16.47 3.67
CA ASN A 43 3.84 -17.67 4.37
C ASN A 43 3.03 -17.25 5.60
N PHE A 44 1.90 -17.91 5.87
CA PHE A 44 1.01 -17.50 6.95
C PHE A 44 1.64 -17.70 8.35
N ASP A 45 2.46 -18.74 8.52
CA ASP A 45 3.16 -18.97 9.79
C ASP A 45 4.22 -17.89 10.02
N LEU A 46 4.90 -17.45 8.95
CA LEU A 46 5.81 -16.30 9.00
C LEU A 46 5.07 -15.02 9.38
N LEU A 47 3.89 -14.76 8.77
CA LEU A 47 3.03 -13.65 9.18
C LEU A 47 2.73 -13.70 10.67
N CYS A 48 2.32 -14.87 11.18
CA CYS A 48 2.04 -15.04 12.60
C CYS A 48 3.27 -14.73 13.47
N CYS A 49 4.45 -15.25 13.10
CA CYS A 49 5.69 -14.97 13.81
C CYS A 49 6.05 -13.49 13.82
N VAL A 50 5.86 -12.77 12.73
CA VAL A 50 6.10 -11.32 12.66
C VAL A 50 5.13 -10.57 13.56
N VAL A 51 3.84 -10.86 13.44
CA VAL A 51 2.77 -10.17 14.19
C VAL A 51 2.89 -10.37 15.70
N ASP A 52 3.28 -11.56 16.14
CA ASP A 52 3.41 -11.88 17.57
C ASP A 52 4.57 -11.11 18.26
N GLN A 53 5.49 -10.55 17.48
CA GLN A 53 6.60 -9.73 17.98
C GLN A 53 6.29 -8.23 18.04
N LEU A 54 5.17 -7.79 17.43
CA LEU A 54 4.86 -6.38 17.31
C LEU A 54 4.31 -5.80 18.64
N PRO A 55 4.69 -4.57 18.98
CA PRO A 55 4.09 -3.88 20.09
C PRO A 55 2.61 -3.55 19.76
N LYS A 56 1.77 -3.58 20.80
CA LYS A 56 0.34 -3.24 20.65
C LYS A 56 0.14 -1.77 20.26
N GLY A 57 -0.91 -1.50 19.51
CA GLY A 57 -1.36 -0.13 19.22
C GLY A 57 -0.60 0.56 18.09
N ILE A 58 0.30 -0.13 17.40
CA ILE A 58 0.93 0.42 16.19
C ILE A 58 0.02 0.28 14.97
N ILE A 59 0.33 1.03 13.93
CA ILE A 59 -0.28 0.89 12.61
C ILE A 59 0.43 -0.24 11.87
N VAL A 60 -0.33 -1.19 11.32
CA VAL A 60 0.18 -2.16 10.35
C VAL A 60 -0.37 -1.78 8.99
N SER A 61 0.50 -1.29 8.12
CA SER A 61 0.16 -0.89 6.75
C SER A 61 0.48 -2.03 5.79
N LEU A 62 -0.54 -2.61 5.19
CA LEU A 62 -0.40 -3.64 4.16
C LEU A 62 -0.06 -2.97 2.85
N HIS A 63 1.23 -2.81 2.58
CA HIS A 63 1.74 -2.03 1.46
C HIS A 63 3.22 -2.27 1.21
N ARG A 64 3.60 -2.49 -0.06
CA ARG A 64 4.95 -2.35 -0.61
C ARG A 64 4.91 -2.39 -2.13
N ASP A 65 5.46 -3.43 -2.76
CA ASP A 65 5.63 -3.55 -4.21
C ASP A 65 4.40 -4.16 -4.88
N GLY A 66 3.78 -5.17 -4.25
CA GLY A 66 2.56 -5.79 -4.76
C GLY A 66 1.27 -5.17 -4.21
N ASP A 67 0.16 -5.82 -4.53
CA ASP A 67 -1.16 -5.45 -3.99
C ASP A 67 -1.60 -6.45 -2.91
N PRO A 68 -1.95 -6.00 -1.69
CA PRO A 68 -2.35 -6.89 -0.62
C PRO A 68 -3.65 -7.67 -0.92
N LEU A 69 -4.50 -7.16 -1.82
CA LEU A 69 -5.76 -7.82 -2.16
C LEU A 69 -5.59 -9.12 -2.96
N VAL A 70 -4.39 -9.36 -3.54
CA VAL A 70 -4.10 -10.64 -4.20
C VAL A 70 -3.62 -11.72 -3.22
N TYR A 71 -3.43 -11.38 -1.95
CA TYR A 71 -3.00 -12.36 -0.96
C TYR A 71 -4.08 -13.43 -0.75
N PRO A 72 -3.79 -14.74 -0.93
CA PRO A 72 -4.80 -15.78 -0.88
C PRO A 72 -5.51 -15.92 0.47
N LYS A 73 -4.79 -15.64 1.57
CA LYS A 73 -5.28 -15.74 2.95
C LYS A 73 -5.51 -14.34 3.55
N LEU A 74 -6.13 -13.43 2.77
CA LEU A 74 -6.32 -12.04 3.22
C LEU A 74 -7.19 -11.98 4.49
N HIS A 75 -8.30 -12.71 4.50
CA HIS A 75 -9.20 -12.70 5.66
C HIS A 75 -8.50 -13.17 6.93
N GLU A 76 -7.80 -14.31 6.87
CA GLU A 76 -7.06 -14.85 8.01
C GLU A 76 -5.97 -13.89 8.49
N ALA A 77 -5.30 -13.21 7.55
CA ALA A 77 -4.31 -12.19 7.88
C ALA A 77 -4.94 -11.01 8.61
N LEU A 78 -6.07 -10.51 8.13
CA LEU A 78 -6.80 -9.40 8.77
C LEU A 78 -7.32 -9.80 10.16
N VAL A 79 -7.81 -11.03 10.33
CA VAL A 79 -8.21 -11.57 11.64
C VAL A 79 -7.02 -11.63 12.60
N LYS A 80 -5.84 -12.07 12.13
CA LYS A 80 -4.61 -12.09 12.95
C LYS A 80 -4.19 -10.68 13.37
N LEU A 81 -4.44 -9.68 12.52
CA LEU A 81 -4.09 -8.28 12.74
C LEU A 81 -5.15 -7.46 13.51
N ARG A 82 -6.26 -8.05 13.94
CA ARG A 82 -7.42 -7.36 14.54
C ARG A 82 -7.11 -6.48 15.76
N ASN A 83 -5.99 -6.69 16.42
CA ASN A 83 -5.56 -5.92 17.61
C ASN A 83 -4.66 -4.71 17.25
N PHE A 84 -4.51 -4.44 15.96
CA PHE A 84 -3.71 -3.34 15.42
C PHE A 84 -4.60 -2.36 14.64
N ILE A 85 -4.06 -1.19 14.36
CA ILE A 85 -4.67 -0.26 13.41
C ILE A 85 -4.26 -0.73 12.02
N VAL A 86 -5.17 -1.39 11.28
CA VAL A 86 -4.85 -1.97 9.97
C VAL A 86 -5.18 -1.00 8.86
N SER A 87 -4.17 -0.65 8.07
CA SER A 87 -4.28 0.17 6.86
C SER A 87 -3.95 -0.67 5.62
N ILE A 88 -4.86 -0.73 4.67
CA ILE A 88 -4.66 -1.39 3.37
C ILE A 88 -4.40 -0.32 2.32
N VAL A 89 -3.32 -0.46 1.53
CA VAL A 89 -3.07 0.38 0.37
C VAL A 89 -3.09 -0.49 -0.88
N THR A 90 -3.97 -0.17 -1.82
CA THR A 90 -4.28 -0.98 -2.99
C THR A 90 -4.51 -0.12 -4.24
N HIS A 91 -4.42 -0.70 -5.42
CA HIS A 91 -4.93 -0.08 -6.64
C HIS A 91 -6.47 -0.20 -6.76
N GLY A 92 -7.11 -1.10 -6.01
CA GLY A 92 -8.55 -1.11 -5.77
C GLY A 92 -9.42 -1.92 -6.73
N GLU A 93 -8.91 -2.50 -7.80
CA GLU A 93 -9.73 -3.26 -8.77
C GLU A 93 -10.37 -4.51 -8.16
N ALA A 94 -9.72 -5.13 -7.17
CA ALA A 94 -10.24 -6.28 -6.46
C ALA A 94 -11.15 -5.93 -5.28
N LEU A 95 -11.34 -4.65 -4.94
CA LEU A 95 -12.05 -4.22 -3.73
C LEU A 95 -13.47 -4.78 -3.63
N GLY A 96 -14.25 -4.67 -4.70
CA GLY A 96 -15.62 -5.15 -4.71
C GLY A 96 -15.70 -6.66 -4.45
N LYS A 97 -14.79 -7.43 -5.07
CA LYS A 97 -14.73 -8.90 -4.93
C LYS A 97 -14.32 -9.34 -3.54
N ARG A 98 -13.40 -8.60 -2.90
CA ARG A 98 -12.82 -8.93 -1.58
C ARG A 98 -13.51 -8.17 -0.43
N ALA A 99 -14.61 -7.44 -0.71
CA ALA A 99 -15.30 -6.62 0.26
C ALA A 99 -15.64 -7.37 1.56
N HIS A 100 -16.19 -8.59 1.45
CA HIS A 100 -16.59 -9.42 2.58
C HIS A 100 -15.44 -9.84 3.52
N GLU A 101 -14.19 -9.80 3.05
CA GLU A 101 -13.01 -10.10 3.85
C GLU A 101 -12.47 -8.87 4.58
N ILE A 102 -12.72 -7.68 4.02
CA ILE A 102 -12.13 -6.41 4.46
C ILE A 102 -13.04 -5.66 5.43
N ILE A 103 -14.38 -5.70 5.15
CA ILE A 103 -15.39 -4.98 5.95
C ILE A 103 -15.37 -5.49 7.38
N GLY A 104 -15.24 -4.56 8.33
CA GLY A 104 -15.15 -4.87 9.76
C GLY A 104 -13.78 -5.39 10.24
N CYS A 105 -12.83 -5.65 9.32
CA CYS A 105 -11.53 -6.23 9.66
C CYS A 105 -10.35 -5.24 9.49
N ALA A 106 -10.49 -4.26 8.61
CA ALA A 106 -9.51 -3.19 8.44
C ALA A 106 -10.00 -1.88 9.06
N THR A 107 -9.07 -0.97 9.41
CA THR A 107 -9.38 0.37 9.91
C THR A 107 -9.52 1.36 8.76
N THR A 108 -8.60 1.31 7.81
CA THR A 108 -8.60 2.19 6.63
C THR A 108 -8.25 1.41 5.36
N VAL A 109 -8.84 1.84 4.25
CA VAL A 109 -8.43 1.42 2.91
C VAL A 109 -8.09 2.66 2.11
N THR A 110 -6.89 2.71 1.56
CA THR A 110 -6.42 3.76 0.66
C THR A 110 -6.33 3.21 -0.75
N VAL A 111 -7.13 3.76 -1.66
CA VAL A 111 -7.05 3.41 -3.08
C VAL A 111 -6.17 4.40 -3.81
N SER A 112 -5.13 3.91 -4.47
CA SER A 112 -4.26 4.72 -5.31
C SER A 112 -4.89 4.91 -6.68
N VAL A 113 -5.37 6.12 -6.95
CA VAL A 113 -5.87 6.54 -8.26
C VAL A 113 -4.69 7.15 -9.02
N ILE A 114 -4.35 6.57 -10.17
CA ILE A 114 -3.09 6.86 -10.85
C ILE A 114 -3.36 7.55 -12.16
N SER A 115 -2.54 8.55 -12.47
CA SER A 115 -2.59 9.28 -13.73
C SER A 115 -2.51 8.33 -14.92
N LYS A 116 -3.37 8.57 -15.94
CA LYS A 116 -3.38 7.83 -17.21
C LYS A 116 -3.61 6.30 -17.05
N ASP A 117 -4.32 5.92 -16.01
CA ASP A 117 -4.68 4.53 -15.79
C ASP A 117 -5.72 4.08 -16.84
N PRO A 118 -5.41 3.12 -17.72
CA PRO A 118 -6.36 2.62 -18.70
C PRO A 118 -7.49 1.79 -18.08
N ASP A 119 -7.27 1.21 -16.90
CA ASP A 119 -8.25 0.38 -16.17
C ASP A 119 -9.10 1.21 -15.18
N ARG A 120 -9.06 2.55 -15.31
CA ARG A 120 -9.74 3.52 -14.42
C ARG A 120 -11.22 3.18 -14.18
N GLU A 121 -11.94 2.80 -15.23
CA GLU A 121 -13.37 2.51 -15.12
C GLU A 121 -13.65 1.25 -14.29
N LEU A 122 -12.80 0.24 -14.43
CA LEU A 122 -12.88 -0.97 -13.60
C LEU A 122 -12.61 -0.64 -12.13
N GLN A 123 -11.59 0.18 -11.86
CA GLN A 123 -11.28 0.65 -10.52
C GLN A 123 -12.46 1.43 -9.92
N LEU A 124 -13.02 2.39 -10.65
CA LEU A 124 -14.13 3.21 -10.18
C LEU A 124 -15.38 2.37 -9.88
N ALA A 125 -15.68 1.39 -10.74
CA ALA A 125 -16.78 0.46 -10.52
C ALA A 125 -16.56 -0.39 -9.25
N ALA A 126 -15.35 -0.91 -9.04
CA ALA A 126 -15.01 -1.69 -7.85
C ALA A 126 -15.09 -0.85 -6.57
N ILE A 127 -14.67 0.42 -6.61
CA ILE A 127 -14.80 1.35 -5.48
C ILE A 127 -16.28 1.59 -5.15
N LYS A 128 -17.12 1.87 -6.15
CA LYS A 128 -18.56 2.08 -5.96
C LYS A 128 -19.22 0.83 -5.35
N GLN A 129 -18.90 -0.34 -5.88
CA GLN A 129 -19.39 -1.62 -5.35
C GLN A 129 -18.99 -1.82 -3.87
N PHE A 130 -17.73 -1.51 -3.54
CA PHE A 130 -17.23 -1.60 -2.17
C PHE A 130 -17.95 -0.63 -1.23
N LEU A 131 -18.17 0.62 -1.65
CA LEU A 131 -18.88 1.63 -0.86
C LEU A 131 -20.33 1.20 -0.56
N VAL A 132 -21.01 0.64 -1.55
CA VAL A 132 -22.36 0.09 -1.36
C VAL A 132 -22.35 -1.08 -0.37
N ALA A 133 -21.41 -2.01 -0.52
CA ALA A 133 -21.31 -3.18 0.34
C ALA A 133 -20.98 -2.83 1.80
N LYS A 134 -20.08 -1.85 2.02
CA LYS A 134 -19.67 -1.46 3.37
C LYS A 134 -20.70 -0.60 4.10
N GLY A 135 -21.49 0.21 3.37
CA GLY A 135 -22.37 1.20 4.01
C GLY A 135 -21.58 2.07 4.99
N ASP A 136 -22.07 2.15 6.24
CA ASP A 136 -21.43 2.92 7.32
C ASP A 136 -20.38 2.13 8.12
N GLN A 137 -20.15 0.86 7.77
CA GLN A 137 -19.19 0.02 8.49
C GLN A 137 -17.74 0.40 8.15
N PRO A 138 -16.76 0.16 9.06
CA PRO A 138 -15.35 0.25 8.72
C PRO A 138 -15.00 -0.76 7.61
N PRO A 139 -13.97 -0.48 6.83
CA PRO A 139 -12.97 0.57 6.98
C PRO A 139 -13.41 1.94 6.46
N GLN A 140 -12.73 2.99 6.93
CA GLN A 140 -12.78 4.27 6.24
C GLN A 140 -12.06 4.14 4.90
N LEU A 141 -12.77 4.45 3.81
CA LEU A 141 -12.16 4.52 2.48
C LEU A 141 -11.62 5.93 2.23
N GLN A 142 -10.43 6.02 1.65
CA GLN A 142 -9.85 7.25 1.15
C GLN A 142 -9.17 7.02 -0.20
N LEU A 143 -9.12 8.05 -1.03
CA LEU A 143 -8.44 8.01 -2.32
C LEU A 143 -7.10 8.73 -2.22
N LYS A 144 -6.10 8.19 -2.91
CA LYS A 144 -4.79 8.81 -3.05
C LYS A 144 -4.54 9.10 -4.53
N PHE A 145 -4.61 10.35 -4.90
CA PHE A 145 -4.31 10.79 -6.27
C PHE A 145 -2.81 10.83 -6.49
N VAL A 146 -2.37 10.21 -7.57
CA VAL A 146 -0.96 10.06 -7.95
C VAL A 146 -0.77 10.58 -9.37
N GLY A 147 -0.26 11.80 -9.48
CA GLY A 147 -0.16 12.54 -10.74
C GLY A 147 -1.44 13.29 -11.08
N GLU A 148 -1.59 13.69 -12.34
CA GLU A 148 -2.77 14.39 -12.84
C GLU A 148 -3.88 13.39 -13.17
N ILE A 149 -5.00 13.47 -12.48
CA ILE A 149 -6.12 12.56 -12.65
C ILE A 149 -7.09 13.08 -13.69
N THR A 150 -7.34 12.30 -14.73
CA THR A 150 -8.37 12.62 -15.72
C THR A 150 -9.75 12.33 -15.14
N ASN A 151 -10.73 13.21 -15.37
CA ASN A 151 -12.10 13.08 -14.85
C ASN A 151 -12.13 12.96 -13.32
N GLU A 152 -11.35 13.77 -12.65
CA GLU A 152 -11.21 13.83 -11.19
C GLU A 152 -12.58 13.96 -10.48
N GLN A 153 -13.54 14.65 -11.12
CA GLN A 153 -14.86 14.88 -10.56
C GLN A 153 -15.61 13.58 -10.23
N GLU A 154 -15.45 12.54 -11.04
CA GLU A 154 -16.11 11.26 -10.79
C GLU A 154 -15.66 10.58 -9.48
N TYR A 155 -14.42 10.84 -9.06
CA TYR A 155 -13.88 10.38 -7.78
C TYR A 155 -14.28 11.30 -6.63
N ILE A 156 -14.37 12.61 -6.87
CA ILE A 156 -14.82 13.61 -5.88
C ILE A 156 -16.27 13.34 -5.51
N ASP A 157 -17.11 12.99 -6.48
CA ASP A 157 -18.54 12.68 -6.29
C ASP A 157 -18.78 11.44 -5.43
N LEU A 158 -17.76 10.62 -5.16
CA LEU A 158 -17.88 9.52 -4.21
C LEU A 158 -17.97 9.97 -2.75
N GLY A 159 -17.68 11.24 -2.46
CA GLY A 159 -17.78 11.82 -1.12
C GLY A 159 -16.80 11.26 -0.08
N VAL A 160 -15.72 10.61 -0.52
CA VAL A 160 -14.69 10.06 0.36
C VAL A 160 -13.47 11.00 0.43
N PRO A 161 -12.68 10.97 1.52
CA PRO A 161 -11.47 11.78 1.63
C PRO A 161 -10.48 11.54 0.48
N ILE A 162 -9.89 12.61 -0.03
CA ILE A 162 -8.89 12.56 -1.10
C ILE A 162 -7.57 13.13 -0.61
N ILE A 163 -6.49 12.43 -0.86
CA ILE A 163 -5.12 12.83 -0.55
C ILE A 163 -4.35 12.97 -1.86
N ASN A 164 -3.77 14.13 -2.10
CA ASN A 164 -2.87 14.34 -3.22
C ASN A 164 -1.45 13.94 -2.83
N ARG A 165 -0.90 12.93 -3.50
CA ARG A 165 0.47 12.48 -3.27
C ARG A 165 1.44 13.32 -4.08
N VAL A 166 2.34 14.00 -3.39
CA VAL A 166 3.57 14.53 -4.01
C VAL A 166 4.54 13.37 -4.18
N LEU A 167 4.92 13.10 -5.42
CA LEU A 167 5.88 12.06 -5.73
C LEU A 167 7.29 12.57 -5.39
N HIS A 168 7.98 11.86 -4.50
CA HIS A 168 9.38 12.13 -4.21
C HIS A 168 10.26 11.49 -5.29
N VAL A 169 11.25 12.21 -5.79
CA VAL A 169 12.22 11.67 -6.72
C VAL A 169 13.19 10.80 -5.92
N LYS A 170 13.19 9.49 -6.18
CA LYS A 170 14.38 8.68 -5.84
C LYS A 170 15.48 9.00 -6.83
N PRO A 171 16.72 9.19 -6.40
CA PRO A 171 17.84 9.30 -7.32
C PRO A 171 17.89 8.05 -8.20
N GLY A 172 17.55 8.20 -9.47
CA GLY A 172 17.80 7.22 -10.52
C GLY A 172 16.62 6.40 -11.06
N ASN A 173 15.53 6.16 -10.33
CA ASN A 173 14.66 5.04 -10.71
C ASN A 173 13.21 5.37 -11.10
N TYR A 174 12.69 6.57 -10.84
CA TYR A 174 11.31 6.88 -11.19
C TYR A 174 11.21 8.18 -11.99
N ARG A 175 10.53 8.16 -13.12
CA ARG A 175 10.21 9.36 -13.90
C ARG A 175 9.08 10.14 -13.22
N TYR A 176 9.38 10.77 -12.10
CA TYR A 176 8.45 11.65 -11.42
C TYR A 176 8.42 13.04 -12.06
N ILE A 177 7.28 13.70 -12.01
CA ILE A 177 7.21 15.15 -12.23
C ILE A 177 7.97 15.78 -11.07
N LYS A 178 9.13 16.33 -11.38
CA LYS A 178 10.03 16.95 -10.42
C LYS A 178 9.41 18.23 -9.89
N ARG A 179 9.07 18.28 -8.61
CA ARG A 179 9.04 19.58 -7.90
C ARG A 179 10.43 19.85 -7.39
N ASP A 180 10.88 21.09 -7.55
CA ASP A 180 12.17 21.51 -6.99
C ASP A 180 12.18 21.22 -5.48
N PRO A 181 13.27 20.64 -4.96
CA PRO A 181 13.41 20.41 -3.53
C PRO A 181 13.34 21.74 -2.80
N ILE A 182 12.40 21.84 -1.88
CA ILE A 182 12.10 23.09 -1.17
C ILE A 182 13.28 23.53 -0.30
N VAL A 183 14.11 22.61 0.18
CA VAL A 183 15.39 22.83 0.89
C VAL A 183 16.15 21.50 0.93
N PRO A 184 17.49 21.44 0.91
CA PRO A 184 18.20 20.22 1.26
C PRO A 184 17.85 19.83 2.68
N GLU A 185 17.13 18.71 2.83
CA GLU A 185 16.76 18.19 4.15
C GLU A 185 18.00 17.62 4.84
N VAL A 186 18.64 18.44 5.66
CA VAL A 186 19.65 17.98 6.61
C VAL A 186 18.95 17.50 7.87
N ARG A 187 18.08 16.49 7.76
CA ARG A 187 17.31 15.97 8.90
C ARG A 187 17.32 14.45 8.91
N VAL A 188 17.18 13.88 10.09
CA VAL A 188 16.96 12.45 10.24
C VAL A 188 15.58 12.12 9.68
N CYS A 189 15.52 11.16 8.74
CA CYS A 189 14.25 10.68 8.21
C CYS A 189 13.50 9.93 9.33
N LEU A 190 12.35 10.44 9.74
CA LEU A 190 11.55 9.81 10.78
C LEU A 190 10.98 8.45 10.33
N ASP A 191 10.66 8.30 9.05
CA ASP A 191 10.20 7.03 8.49
C ASP A 191 11.25 5.94 8.66
N PHE A 192 12.53 6.28 8.49
CA PHE A 192 13.64 5.37 8.72
C PHE A 192 13.68 4.81 10.15
N LEU A 193 13.31 5.62 11.13
CA LEU A 193 13.37 5.24 12.54
C LEU A 193 12.10 4.53 13.02
N SER A 194 10.95 4.86 12.45
CA SER A 194 9.65 4.48 13.01
C SER A 194 8.73 3.69 12.08
N HIS A 195 9.08 3.57 10.79
CA HIS A 195 8.25 2.92 9.76
C HIS A 195 9.01 1.85 8.96
N PRO A 196 9.61 0.84 9.60
CA PRO A 196 10.29 -0.22 8.87
C PRO A 196 9.30 -1.02 8.01
N THR A 197 9.86 -1.79 7.09
CA THR A 197 9.10 -2.66 6.19
C THR A 197 9.55 -4.09 6.35
N VAL A 198 8.62 -5.02 6.43
CA VAL A 198 8.86 -6.45 6.32
C VAL A 198 8.26 -6.94 4.99
N ASP A 199 9.10 -7.54 4.14
CA ASP A 199 8.65 -8.09 2.87
C ASP A 199 8.01 -9.48 3.03
N TRP A 200 7.46 -9.99 1.93
CA TRP A 200 6.81 -11.29 1.90
C TRP A 200 7.74 -12.48 2.26
N GLN A 201 9.06 -12.29 2.22
CA GLN A 201 10.07 -13.27 2.64
C GLN A 201 10.47 -13.11 4.12
N GLY A 202 9.94 -12.11 4.82
CA GLY A 202 10.29 -11.80 6.22
C GLY A 202 11.55 -10.96 6.36
N ARG A 203 12.09 -10.40 5.27
CA ARG A 203 13.26 -9.53 5.33
C ARG A 203 12.85 -8.15 5.83
N LEU A 204 13.63 -7.60 6.76
CA LEU A 204 13.41 -6.28 7.34
C LEU A 204 14.18 -5.21 6.55
N PHE A 205 13.47 -4.18 6.15
CA PHE A 205 14.02 -2.99 5.52
C PHE A 205 13.70 -1.76 6.38
N VAL A 206 14.64 -0.85 6.45
CA VAL A 206 14.47 0.41 7.21
C VAL A 206 13.57 1.40 6.47
N CYS A 207 13.32 1.20 5.19
CA CYS A 207 12.48 2.06 4.36
C CYS A 207 11.77 1.24 3.28
N ASN A 208 10.50 1.52 3.04
CA ASN A 208 9.74 0.89 1.95
C ASN A 208 10.13 1.37 0.54
N ARG A 209 11.04 2.35 0.46
CA ARG A 209 11.55 2.92 -0.78
C ARG A 209 12.93 2.43 -1.16
N LEU A 210 13.56 1.63 -0.31
CA LEU A 210 14.82 0.99 -0.65
C LEU A 210 14.54 -0.21 -1.54
N ASP A 211 15.16 -0.23 -2.71
CA ASP A 211 15.08 -1.33 -3.64
C ASP A 211 15.96 -2.50 -3.16
N ALA A 212 15.68 -3.69 -3.65
CA ALA A 212 16.45 -4.90 -3.29
C ALA A 212 17.94 -4.82 -3.69
N GLU A 213 18.29 -3.84 -4.53
CA GLU A 213 19.67 -3.58 -4.98
C GLU A 213 20.46 -2.64 -4.05
N ASP A 214 19.78 -1.86 -3.21
CA ASP A 214 20.42 -1.01 -2.22
C ASP A 214 20.96 -1.88 -1.08
N LYS A 215 22.00 -2.66 -1.39
CA LYS A 215 22.76 -3.47 -0.44
C LYS A 215 23.77 -2.63 0.31
#